data_c36bc4ca422a3090919e5c721fc21309
#
_entry.id   c36bc4ca422a3090919e5c721fc21309
#
_cell.length_a   1.000
_cell.length_b   1.000
_cell.length_c   1.000
_cell.angle_alpha   90.00
_cell.angle_beta   90.00
_cell.angle_gamma   90.00
#
_symmetry.space_group_name_H-M   'P 1'
#
loop_
_entity.id
_entity.type
_entity.pdbx_description
1 polymer ?
#
loop_
_entity_poly.entity_id
_entity_poly.type
_entity_poly.pdbx_seq_one_letter_code
_entity_poly.pdbx_strand_id
1 'polypeptide(L)'
;MSEHQQQLFLTLMNQLQLDTDEFLQPDFDQASLTKIDITKSIPEWCFHIETNQVIQYEKFKRFYEQLKQTYEKIAQVRLVVKTREESQITQEQIQAYWEIVLFQLQQESPLVVQLLSGQIPTWNQKKIQFHCPNEITKSHVNENYIKKIQQYFENFGFPKMGVDIIVNDELGSQLEEELRIKHETIEQEYQEKAVQQKEVQETASSKPAAVH
;
A
#
# COMPACT_ATOMS: atom_id res chain seq x y z
N MET A 1 3.81 27.48 -17.00
CA MET A 1 4.15 26.12 -17.49
C MET A 1 4.99 26.26 -18.75
N SER A 2 6.02 25.46 -18.91
CA SER A 2 6.81 25.49 -20.15
C SER A 2 6.19 24.48 -21.13
N GLU A 3 5.84 24.94 -22.35
CA GLU A 3 5.40 24.05 -23.44
C GLU A 3 6.35 22.88 -23.63
N HIS A 4 7.62 23.10 -23.38
CA HIS A 4 8.67 22.08 -23.42
C HIS A 4 8.42 20.92 -22.45
N GLN A 5 7.97 21.20 -21.21
CA GLN A 5 7.70 20.15 -20.19
C GLN A 5 6.46 19.31 -20.53
N GLN A 6 5.46 19.91 -21.17
CA GLN A 6 4.31 19.18 -21.71
C GLN A 6 4.74 18.28 -22.88
N GLN A 7 5.55 18.81 -23.78
CA GLN A 7 6.08 18.02 -24.89
C GLN A 7 6.93 16.83 -24.41
N LEU A 8 7.72 17.00 -23.36
CA LEU A 8 8.47 15.91 -22.74
C LEU A 8 7.55 14.85 -22.15
N PHE A 9 6.43 15.25 -21.52
CA PHE A 9 5.44 14.32 -21.00
C PHE A 9 4.76 13.52 -22.12
N LEU A 10 4.37 14.17 -23.20
CA LEU A 10 3.80 13.49 -24.38
C LEU A 10 4.80 12.53 -25.03
N THR A 11 6.07 12.91 -25.07
CA THR A 11 7.13 12.02 -25.55
C THR A 11 7.28 10.79 -24.66
N LEU A 12 7.21 10.96 -23.32
CA LEU A 12 7.20 9.84 -22.38
C LEU A 12 5.99 8.93 -22.61
N MET A 13 4.78 9.49 -22.74
CA MET A 13 3.56 8.71 -23.03
C MET A 13 3.71 7.84 -24.27
N ASN A 14 4.26 8.41 -25.35
CA ASN A 14 4.53 7.67 -26.58
C ASN A 14 5.55 6.55 -26.38
N GLN A 15 6.62 6.79 -25.61
CA GLN A 15 7.60 5.75 -25.28
C GLN A 15 7.00 4.62 -24.45
N LEU A 16 6.04 4.93 -23.59
CA LEU A 16 5.30 3.96 -22.80
C LEU A 16 4.21 3.24 -23.61
N GLN A 17 4.00 3.59 -24.87
CA GLN A 17 2.95 3.04 -25.74
C GLN A 17 1.54 3.16 -25.14
N LEU A 18 1.31 4.24 -24.35
CA LEU A 18 0.02 4.54 -23.79
C LEU A 18 -0.80 5.34 -24.79
N ASP A 19 -2.08 4.98 -24.92
CA ASP A 19 -3.01 5.72 -25.78
C ASP A 19 -3.23 7.12 -25.20
N THR A 20 -2.74 8.13 -25.92
CA THR A 20 -2.84 9.52 -25.48
C THR A 20 -4.28 10.00 -25.38
N ASP A 21 -5.17 9.55 -26.27
CA ASP A 21 -6.57 9.99 -26.28
C ASP A 21 -7.33 9.44 -25.07
N GLU A 22 -7.06 8.19 -24.68
CA GLU A 22 -7.67 7.57 -23.50
C GLU A 22 -7.10 8.14 -22.19
N PHE A 23 -5.78 8.37 -22.13
CA PHE A 23 -5.10 8.74 -20.90
C PHE A 23 -5.17 10.24 -20.58
N LEU A 24 -5.07 11.11 -21.59
CA LEU A 24 -4.96 12.53 -21.35
C LEU A 24 -6.20 13.11 -20.68
N GLN A 25 -7.41 12.70 -21.05
CA GLN A 25 -8.62 13.29 -20.52
C GLN A 25 -9.29 12.42 -19.45
N PRO A 26 -9.73 13.02 -18.31
CA PRO A 26 -9.39 14.37 -17.85
C PRO A 26 -8.12 14.43 -17.02
N ASP A 27 -7.53 13.28 -16.65
CA ASP A 27 -6.55 13.16 -15.55
C ASP A 27 -5.18 13.73 -15.90
N PHE A 28 -4.68 13.43 -17.11
CA PHE A 28 -3.38 13.90 -17.56
C PHE A 28 -3.47 15.07 -18.54
N ASP A 29 -4.66 15.67 -18.66
CA ASP A 29 -4.79 16.90 -19.45
C ASP A 29 -3.84 17.97 -18.89
N GLN A 30 -3.04 18.57 -19.78
CA GLN A 30 -1.98 19.51 -19.41
C GLN A 30 -0.94 18.98 -18.41
N ALA A 31 -0.81 17.67 -18.26
CA ALA A 31 0.28 17.11 -17.46
C ALA A 31 1.64 17.48 -18.02
N SER A 32 2.63 17.60 -17.15
CA SER A 32 4.00 17.95 -17.53
C SER A 32 5.03 17.12 -16.78
N LEU A 33 6.07 16.70 -17.47
CA LEU A 33 7.25 16.07 -16.88
C LEU A 33 8.19 17.19 -16.44
N THR A 34 8.28 17.42 -15.13
CA THR A 34 9.07 18.54 -14.59
C THR A 34 10.55 18.22 -14.46
N LYS A 35 10.86 16.97 -14.05
CA LYS A 35 12.24 16.47 -13.95
C LYS A 35 12.27 14.95 -13.83
N ILE A 36 13.45 14.39 -14.04
CA ILE A 36 13.80 13.02 -13.70
C ILE A 36 15.05 13.07 -12.81
N ASP A 37 14.94 12.62 -11.57
CA ASP A 37 16.07 12.48 -10.67
C ASP A 37 16.70 11.09 -10.89
N ILE A 38 17.99 11.05 -11.14
CA ILE A 38 18.74 9.81 -11.38
C ILE A 38 19.78 9.64 -10.28
N THR A 39 19.60 8.60 -9.46
CA THR A 39 20.54 8.23 -8.41
C THR A 39 21.53 7.19 -8.95
N LYS A 40 22.82 7.53 -8.98
CA LYS A 40 23.85 6.65 -9.57
C LYS A 40 24.30 5.53 -8.61
N SER A 41 24.24 5.76 -7.30
CA SER A 41 24.68 4.80 -6.28
C SER A 41 23.77 3.56 -6.19
N ILE A 42 22.49 3.78 -6.36
CA ILE A 42 21.46 2.76 -6.55
C ILE A 42 20.76 3.16 -7.83
N PRO A 43 20.70 2.32 -8.87
CA PRO A 43 20.07 2.73 -10.13
C PRO A 43 18.56 2.96 -9.90
N GLU A 44 18.23 4.17 -9.50
CA GLU A 44 16.86 4.63 -9.25
C GLU A 44 16.57 5.86 -10.10
N TRP A 45 15.45 5.82 -10.81
CA TRP A 45 14.91 6.94 -11.57
C TRP A 45 13.60 7.40 -10.95
N CYS A 46 13.57 8.65 -10.49
CA CYS A 46 12.37 9.26 -9.94
C CYS A 46 11.79 10.26 -10.93
N PHE A 47 10.63 9.91 -11.48
CA PHE A 47 9.89 10.77 -12.42
C PHE A 47 8.98 11.72 -11.65
N HIS A 48 9.10 13.02 -11.90
CA HIS A 48 8.27 14.05 -11.29
C HIS A 48 7.30 14.61 -12.33
N ILE A 49 6.02 14.39 -12.10
CA ILE A 49 4.94 14.83 -12.98
C ILE A 49 4.09 15.84 -12.24
N GLU A 50 3.69 16.89 -12.93
CA GLU A 50 2.64 17.80 -12.47
C GLU A 50 1.37 17.62 -13.27
N THR A 51 0.23 17.60 -12.57
CA THR A 51 -1.13 17.47 -13.12
C THR A 51 -2.01 18.58 -12.60
N ASN A 52 -3.18 18.79 -13.19
CA ASN A 52 -4.14 19.77 -12.70
C ASN A 52 -4.98 19.21 -11.55
N GLN A 53 -5.17 17.90 -11.48
CA GLN A 53 -6.00 17.25 -10.47
C GLN A 53 -5.36 15.92 -10.02
N VAL A 54 -5.85 15.37 -8.92
CA VAL A 54 -5.48 14.02 -8.49
C VAL A 54 -5.95 13.03 -9.54
N ILE A 55 -5.02 12.21 -10.05
CA ILE A 55 -5.27 11.23 -11.10
C ILE A 55 -6.21 10.14 -10.58
N GLN A 56 -7.10 9.62 -11.41
CA GLN A 56 -7.88 8.43 -11.07
C GLN A 56 -6.93 7.22 -10.84
N TYR A 57 -7.20 6.45 -9.78
CA TYR A 57 -6.33 5.37 -9.35
C TYR A 57 -5.97 4.38 -10.46
N GLU A 58 -6.96 3.91 -11.25
CA GLU A 58 -6.71 2.94 -12.31
C GLU A 58 -5.78 3.48 -13.40
N LYS A 59 -5.91 4.76 -13.75
CA LYS A 59 -5.02 5.41 -14.71
C LYS A 59 -3.62 5.61 -14.11
N PHE A 60 -3.54 6.02 -12.84
CA PHE A 60 -2.26 6.12 -12.13
C PHE A 60 -1.55 4.76 -12.10
N LYS A 61 -2.24 3.71 -11.69
CA LYS A 61 -1.72 2.35 -11.60
C LYS A 61 -1.19 1.87 -12.96
N ARG A 62 -2.00 1.98 -14.01
CA ARG A 62 -1.62 1.57 -15.37
C ARG A 62 -0.42 2.36 -15.90
N PHE A 63 -0.39 3.67 -15.67
CA PHE A 63 0.75 4.52 -16.03
C PHE A 63 2.02 4.09 -15.29
N TYR A 64 1.93 3.88 -13.98
CA TYR A 64 3.06 3.50 -13.15
C TYR A 64 3.59 2.10 -13.48
N GLU A 65 2.71 1.13 -13.71
CA GLU A 65 3.09 -0.22 -14.14
C GLU A 65 3.81 -0.20 -15.48
N GLN A 66 3.30 0.55 -16.45
CA GLN A 66 3.92 0.68 -17.76
C GLN A 66 5.29 1.38 -17.68
N LEU A 67 5.39 2.40 -16.83
CA LEU A 67 6.65 3.09 -16.56
C LEU A 67 7.68 2.12 -15.96
N LYS A 68 7.29 1.32 -14.96
CA LYS A 68 8.15 0.29 -14.37
C LYS A 68 8.58 -0.74 -15.41
N GLN A 69 7.66 -1.31 -16.14
CA GLN A 69 7.95 -2.32 -17.16
C GLN A 69 8.93 -1.84 -18.23
N THR A 70 8.82 -0.57 -18.63
CA THR A 70 9.69 0.02 -19.66
C THR A 70 11.12 0.18 -19.16
N TYR A 71 11.31 0.55 -17.89
CA TYR A 71 12.63 0.91 -17.36
C TYR A 71 13.20 -0.09 -16.34
N GLU A 72 12.48 -1.16 -15.95
CA GLU A 72 12.90 -2.13 -14.90
C GLU A 72 14.28 -2.75 -15.15
N LYS A 73 14.68 -2.91 -16.41
CA LYS A 73 16.01 -3.45 -16.78
C LYS A 73 17.15 -2.47 -16.53
N ILE A 74 16.84 -1.18 -16.36
CA ILE A 74 17.82 -0.10 -16.26
C ILE A 74 17.90 0.41 -14.82
N ALA A 75 16.75 0.60 -14.16
CA ALA A 75 16.67 1.22 -12.86
C ALA A 75 15.38 0.85 -12.11
N GLN A 76 15.42 0.98 -10.79
CA GLN A 76 14.18 1.06 -10.01
C GLN A 76 13.45 2.35 -10.36
N VAL A 77 12.14 2.27 -10.55
CA VAL A 77 11.33 3.41 -10.95
C VAL A 77 10.51 3.91 -9.77
N ARG A 78 10.58 5.20 -9.52
CA ARG A 78 9.68 5.93 -8.62
C ARG A 78 8.90 6.97 -9.41
N LEU A 79 7.68 7.21 -8.98
CA LEU A 79 6.82 8.24 -9.55
C LEU A 79 6.36 9.16 -8.43
N VAL A 80 6.53 10.47 -8.64
CA VAL A 80 6.02 11.53 -7.78
C VAL A 80 5.10 12.39 -8.62
N VAL A 81 3.86 12.45 -8.23
CA VAL A 81 2.87 13.33 -8.86
C VAL A 81 2.61 14.52 -7.95
N LYS A 82 2.52 15.71 -8.52
CA LYS A 82 2.08 16.92 -7.84
C LYS A 82 0.88 17.51 -8.55
N THR A 83 -0.11 17.92 -7.77
CA THR A 83 -1.29 18.59 -8.30
C THR A 83 -1.14 20.09 -8.13
N ARG A 84 -1.48 20.85 -9.17
CA ARG A 84 -1.36 22.32 -9.18
C ARG A 84 -2.50 23.02 -8.48
N GLU A 85 -3.70 22.48 -8.62
CA GLU A 85 -4.92 23.09 -8.09
C GLU A 85 -5.38 22.35 -6.83
N GLU A 86 -6.12 23.03 -5.96
CA GLU A 86 -6.81 22.36 -4.87
C GLU A 86 -7.94 21.51 -5.46
N SER A 87 -7.64 20.26 -5.77
CA SER A 87 -8.63 19.30 -6.22
C SER A 87 -9.60 18.98 -5.09
N GLN A 88 -10.88 18.84 -5.43
CA GLN A 88 -11.84 18.25 -4.50
C GLN A 88 -11.49 16.76 -4.35
N ILE A 89 -11.04 16.38 -3.16
CA ILE A 89 -10.71 15.00 -2.84
C ILE A 89 -11.99 14.30 -2.40
N THR A 90 -12.22 13.13 -2.97
CA THR A 90 -13.36 12.29 -2.61
C THR A 90 -12.94 11.13 -1.71
N GLN A 91 -13.91 10.56 -1.00
CA GLN A 91 -13.73 9.38 -0.18
C GLN A 91 -13.23 8.19 -1.03
N GLU A 92 -13.76 8.03 -2.23
CA GLU A 92 -13.40 6.96 -3.16
C GLU A 92 -11.94 7.05 -3.61
N GLN A 93 -11.44 8.26 -3.84
CA GLN A 93 -10.03 8.47 -4.17
C GLN A 93 -9.13 8.06 -2.99
N ILE A 94 -9.46 8.46 -1.77
CA ILE A 94 -8.69 8.07 -0.57
C ILE A 94 -8.66 6.55 -0.45
N GLN A 95 -9.81 5.87 -0.59
CA GLN A 95 -9.91 4.41 -0.49
C GLN A 95 -9.08 3.71 -1.58
N ALA A 96 -9.18 4.17 -2.82
CA ALA A 96 -8.47 3.56 -3.93
C ALA A 96 -6.94 3.67 -3.78
N TYR A 97 -6.44 4.81 -3.30
CA TYR A 97 -5.01 4.99 -3.08
C TYR A 97 -4.49 4.36 -1.79
N TRP A 98 -5.37 4.03 -0.84
CA TRP A 98 -4.98 3.44 0.42
C TRP A 98 -4.24 2.12 0.28
N GLU A 99 -4.64 1.27 -0.66
CA GLU A 99 -3.98 -0.01 -0.91
C GLU A 99 -2.51 0.17 -1.34
N ILE A 100 -2.21 1.19 -2.18
CA ILE A 100 -0.82 1.50 -2.54
C ILE A 100 -0.04 2.00 -1.32
N VAL A 101 -0.65 2.84 -0.50
CA VAL A 101 -0.01 3.33 0.74
C VAL A 101 0.33 2.15 1.65
N LEU A 102 -0.59 1.22 1.86
CA LEU A 102 -0.34 0.00 2.62
C LEU A 102 0.78 -0.84 2.00
N PHE A 103 0.78 -1.02 0.69
CA PHE A 103 1.84 -1.77 0.00
C PHE A 103 3.22 -1.12 0.19
N GLN A 104 3.31 0.19 0.14
CA GLN A 104 4.57 0.91 0.39
C GLN A 104 5.01 0.80 1.86
N LEU A 105 4.07 0.93 2.79
CA LEU A 105 4.33 0.74 4.22
C LEU A 105 4.79 -0.70 4.54
N GLN A 106 4.28 -1.70 3.83
CA GLN A 106 4.65 -3.10 4.03
C GLN A 106 6.15 -3.36 3.81
N GLN A 107 6.76 -2.64 2.87
CA GLN A 107 8.20 -2.75 2.62
C GLN A 107 9.04 -2.26 3.81
N GLU A 108 8.49 -1.36 4.62
CA GLU A 108 9.17 -0.78 5.77
C GLU A 108 8.77 -1.43 7.11
N SER A 109 7.49 -1.76 7.27
CA SER A 109 6.95 -2.34 8.50
C SER A 109 5.73 -3.21 8.25
N PRO A 110 5.94 -4.52 8.08
CA PRO A 110 4.84 -5.49 7.93
C PRO A 110 3.84 -5.46 9.10
N LEU A 111 4.32 -5.18 10.33
CA LEU A 111 3.48 -5.12 11.51
C LEU A 111 2.45 -4.00 11.43
N VAL A 112 2.86 -2.81 10.99
CA VAL A 112 1.93 -1.67 10.85
C VAL A 112 0.88 -1.94 9.78
N VAL A 113 1.26 -2.58 8.68
CA VAL A 113 0.30 -2.97 7.66
C VAL A 113 -0.71 -3.97 8.20
N GLN A 114 -0.28 -4.93 9.02
CA GLN A 114 -1.21 -5.87 9.66
C GLN A 114 -2.23 -5.15 10.56
N LEU A 115 -1.82 -4.08 11.26
CA LEU A 115 -2.71 -3.28 12.09
C LEU A 115 -3.67 -2.39 11.29
N LEU A 116 -3.25 -1.94 10.11
CA LEU A 116 -4.01 -1.03 9.26
C LEU A 116 -4.75 -1.74 8.12
N SER A 117 -4.37 -2.99 7.81
CA SER A 117 -5.03 -3.79 6.78
C SER A 117 -6.46 -4.13 7.19
N GLY A 118 -7.36 -4.12 6.23
CA GLY A 118 -8.79 -4.33 6.49
C GLY A 118 -9.54 -3.08 6.97
N GLN A 119 -8.84 -1.98 7.22
CA GLN A 119 -9.47 -0.71 7.54
C GLN A 119 -9.58 0.15 6.28
N ILE A 120 -10.73 0.77 6.12
CA ILE A 120 -10.97 1.77 5.10
C ILE A 120 -10.85 3.14 5.78
N PRO A 121 -9.86 3.96 5.42
CA PRO A 121 -9.73 5.29 5.99
C PRO A 121 -10.93 6.14 5.60
N THR A 122 -11.40 6.97 6.53
CA THR A 122 -12.47 7.94 6.28
C THR A 122 -11.88 9.30 5.96
N TRP A 123 -12.46 9.98 4.97
CA TRP A 123 -12.10 11.33 4.59
C TRP A 123 -13.04 12.35 5.23
N ASN A 124 -12.48 13.22 6.05
CA ASN A 124 -13.21 14.30 6.70
C ASN A 124 -12.60 15.65 6.29
N GLN A 125 -12.97 16.13 5.12
CA GLN A 125 -12.69 17.44 4.52
C GLN A 125 -11.23 17.91 4.47
N LYS A 126 -10.37 17.53 5.39
CA LYS A 126 -8.94 17.89 5.45
C LYS A 126 -8.06 16.81 6.11
N LYS A 127 -8.69 15.75 6.60
CA LYS A 127 -8.00 14.72 7.39
C LYS A 127 -8.44 13.33 6.96
N ILE A 128 -7.46 12.45 6.95
CA ILE A 128 -7.70 11.01 6.84
C ILE A 128 -7.81 10.48 8.26
N GLN A 129 -8.84 9.69 8.56
CA GLN A 129 -9.06 9.10 9.87
C GLN A 129 -8.99 7.58 9.78
N PHE A 130 -8.22 6.98 10.69
CA PHE A 130 -8.14 5.54 10.90
C PHE A 130 -8.62 5.18 12.28
N HIS A 131 -9.03 3.92 12.44
CA HIS A 131 -9.30 3.35 13.74
C HIS A 131 -8.15 2.44 14.16
N CYS A 132 -7.84 2.44 15.45
CA CYS A 132 -6.87 1.52 16.04
C CYS A 132 -7.46 0.86 17.29
N PRO A 133 -6.96 -0.34 17.68
CA PRO A 133 -7.55 -1.11 18.77
C PRO A 133 -7.30 -0.52 20.17
N ASN A 134 -6.25 0.26 20.35
CA ASN A 134 -5.85 0.79 21.66
C ASN A 134 -4.90 1.97 21.56
N GLU A 135 -4.67 2.68 22.69
CA GLU A 135 -3.79 3.84 22.76
C GLU A 135 -2.30 3.52 22.50
N ILE A 136 -1.84 2.30 22.79
CA ILE A 136 -0.45 1.88 22.51
C ILE A 136 -0.22 1.84 21.01
N THR A 137 -1.13 1.22 20.28
CA THR A 137 -1.09 1.18 18.80
C THR A 137 -1.17 2.58 18.20
N LYS A 138 -2.05 3.43 18.74
CA LYS A 138 -2.18 4.82 18.32
C LYS A 138 -0.88 5.59 18.48
N SER A 139 -0.24 5.51 19.65
CA SER A 139 1.02 6.18 19.90
C SER A 139 2.12 5.69 18.97
N HIS A 140 2.23 4.38 18.78
CA HIS A 140 3.22 3.79 17.89
C HIS A 140 3.06 4.25 16.43
N VAL A 141 1.83 4.29 15.90
CA VAL A 141 1.55 4.75 14.54
C VAL A 141 1.78 6.26 14.42
N ASN A 142 1.36 7.04 15.42
CA ASN A 142 1.55 8.49 15.44
C ASN A 142 3.03 8.89 15.36
N GLU A 143 3.87 8.27 16.16
CA GLU A 143 5.28 8.62 16.26
C GLU A 143 6.07 8.26 15.01
N ASN A 144 5.74 7.13 14.38
CA ASN A 144 6.61 6.53 13.38
C ASN A 144 6.06 6.61 11.95
N TYR A 145 4.74 6.65 11.77
CA TYR A 145 4.16 6.40 10.45
C TYR A 145 3.24 7.50 9.91
N ILE A 146 2.68 8.38 10.74
CA ILE A 146 1.80 9.45 10.25
C ILE A 146 2.45 10.30 9.16
N LYS A 147 3.68 10.74 9.40
CA LYS A 147 4.40 11.58 8.43
C LYS A 147 4.66 10.84 7.11
N LYS A 148 4.90 9.53 7.18
CA LYS A 148 5.10 8.71 5.99
C LYS A 148 3.82 8.53 5.20
N ILE A 149 2.71 8.25 5.88
CA ILE A 149 1.38 8.17 5.26
C ILE A 149 1.05 9.48 4.55
N GLN A 150 1.25 10.61 5.22
CA GLN A 150 1.06 11.93 4.62
C GLN A 150 1.93 12.10 3.36
N GLN A 151 3.22 11.77 3.46
CA GLN A 151 4.16 11.89 2.37
C GLN A 151 3.80 11.00 1.17
N TYR A 152 3.30 9.79 1.41
CA TYR A 152 2.84 8.92 0.32
C TYR A 152 1.66 9.53 -0.42
N PHE A 153 0.66 10.03 0.28
CA PHE A 153 -0.45 10.73 -0.37
C PHE A 153 0.01 11.98 -1.11
N GLU A 154 0.90 12.79 -0.52
CA GLU A 154 1.49 13.94 -1.20
C GLU A 154 2.24 13.55 -2.48
N ASN A 155 2.93 12.42 -2.48
CA ASN A 155 3.63 11.89 -3.65
C ASN A 155 2.68 11.42 -4.77
N PHE A 156 1.43 11.12 -4.43
CA PHE A 156 0.38 10.79 -5.40
C PHE A 156 -0.41 12.01 -5.89
N GLY A 157 -0.01 13.20 -5.51
CA GLY A 157 -0.65 14.45 -5.93
C GLY A 157 -1.76 14.94 -5.02
N PHE A 158 -1.97 14.29 -3.86
CA PHE A 158 -2.90 14.83 -2.88
C PHE A 158 -2.32 16.07 -2.20
N PRO A 159 -3.15 17.05 -1.85
CA PRO A 159 -2.70 18.20 -1.05
C PRO A 159 -2.25 17.73 0.34
N LYS A 160 -1.53 18.59 1.02
CA LYS A 160 -1.14 18.30 2.41
C LYS A 160 -2.37 18.13 3.28
N MET A 161 -2.53 16.93 3.84
CA MET A 161 -3.67 16.56 4.65
C MET A 161 -3.24 16.10 6.05
N GLY A 162 -4.13 16.28 7.04
CA GLY A 162 -3.95 15.72 8.36
C GLY A 162 -4.22 14.21 8.37
N VAL A 163 -3.61 13.52 9.31
CA VAL A 163 -3.94 12.11 9.61
C VAL A 163 -4.29 12.05 11.09
N ASP A 164 -5.48 11.55 11.40
CA ASP A 164 -5.97 11.33 12.76
C ASP A 164 -6.15 9.83 13.00
N ILE A 165 -5.76 9.38 14.19
CA ILE A 165 -5.99 8.00 14.62
C ILE A 165 -6.95 8.02 15.80
N ILE A 166 -8.06 7.30 15.64
CA ILE A 166 -9.13 7.20 16.63
C ILE A 166 -9.07 5.81 17.27
N VAL A 167 -9.02 5.75 18.59
CA VAL A 167 -9.13 4.49 19.30
C VAL A 167 -10.58 4.00 19.22
N ASN A 168 -10.74 2.73 18.86
CA ASN A 168 -12.01 2.04 18.82
C ASN A 168 -11.94 0.76 19.67
N ASP A 169 -12.52 0.81 20.85
CA ASP A 169 -12.51 -0.31 21.80
C ASP A 169 -13.21 -1.56 21.29
N GLU A 170 -14.21 -1.42 20.40
CA GLU A 170 -14.86 -2.56 19.76
C GLU A 170 -13.89 -3.31 18.84
N LEU A 171 -13.06 -2.58 18.12
CA LEU A 171 -12.00 -3.17 17.28
C LEU A 171 -10.96 -3.90 18.13
N GLY A 172 -10.62 -3.36 19.30
CA GLY A 172 -9.76 -4.00 20.27
C GLY A 172 -10.31 -5.33 20.75
N SER A 173 -11.57 -5.34 21.14
CA SER A 173 -12.28 -6.54 21.61
C SER A 173 -12.42 -7.62 20.52
N GLN A 174 -12.67 -7.21 19.27
CA GLN A 174 -12.73 -8.13 18.13
C GLN A 174 -11.38 -8.79 17.86
N LEU A 175 -10.31 -8.02 17.88
CA LEU A 175 -8.94 -8.53 17.68
C LEU A 175 -8.52 -9.50 18.79
N GLU A 176 -8.83 -9.21 20.03
CA GLU A 176 -8.57 -10.09 21.16
C GLU A 176 -9.32 -11.42 21.02
N GLU A 177 -10.58 -11.38 20.61
CA GLU A 177 -11.39 -12.58 20.38
C GLU A 177 -10.86 -13.41 19.20
N GLU A 178 -10.46 -12.77 18.09
CA GLU A 178 -9.84 -13.47 16.95
C GLU A 178 -8.51 -14.14 17.35
N LEU A 179 -7.71 -13.48 18.15
CA LEU A 179 -6.45 -14.05 18.65
C LEU A 179 -6.71 -15.24 19.58
N ARG A 180 -7.74 -15.15 20.44
CA ARG A 180 -8.14 -16.24 21.32
C ARG A 180 -8.58 -17.45 20.53
N ILE A 181 -9.45 -17.27 19.53
CA ILE A 181 -9.92 -18.35 18.66
C ILE A 181 -8.74 -19.01 17.91
N LYS A 182 -7.85 -18.20 17.35
CA LYS A 182 -6.65 -18.74 16.68
C LYS A 182 -5.78 -19.56 17.62
N HIS A 183 -5.58 -19.09 18.85
CA HIS A 183 -4.78 -19.79 19.85
C HIS A 183 -5.42 -21.14 20.22
N GLU A 184 -6.72 -21.17 20.47
CA GLU A 184 -7.49 -22.38 20.75
C GLU A 184 -7.42 -23.40 19.57
N THR A 185 -7.54 -22.89 18.34
CA THR A 185 -7.43 -23.75 17.14
C THR A 185 -6.04 -24.38 17.01
N ILE A 186 -4.99 -23.59 17.22
CA ILE A 186 -3.60 -24.06 17.18
C ILE A 186 -3.36 -25.10 18.29
N GLU A 187 -3.86 -24.87 19.50
CA GLU A 187 -3.73 -25.84 20.61
C GLU A 187 -4.45 -27.15 20.30
N GLN A 188 -5.64 -27.09 19.71
CA GLN A 188 -6.39 -28.29 19.30
C GLN A 188 -5.61 -29.07 18.23
N GLU A 189 -5.08 -28.40 17.19
CA GLU A 189 -4.26 -29.07 16.17
C GLU A 189 -3.01 -29.75 16.76
N TYR A 190 -2.37 -29.12 17.74
CA TYR A 190 -1.22 -29.73 18.43
C TYR A 190 -1.63 -30.94 19.25
N GLN A 191 -2.76 -30.90 19.94
CA GLN A 191 -3.28 -32.03 20.72
C GLN A 191 -3.67 -33.21 19.82
N GLU A 192 -4.35 -32.93 18.69
CA GLU A 192 -4.70 -33.97 17.72
C GLU A 192 -3.47 -34.67 17.11
N LYS A 193 -2.46 -33.87 16.74
CA LYS A 193 -1.18 -34.40 16.22
C LYS A 193 -0.45 -35.25 17.28
N ALA A 194 -0.45 -34.82 18.54
CA ALA A 194 0.16 -35.54 19.62
C ALA A 194 -0.56 -36.88 19.91
N VAL A 195 -1.89 -36.93 19.81
CA VAL A 195 -2.67 -38.19 19.94
C VAL A 195 -2.39 -39.13 18.79
N GLN A 196 -2.41 -38.64 17.55
CA GLN A 196 -2.10 -39.47 16.38
C GLN A 196 -0.68 -40.04 16.42
N GLN A 197 0.31 -39.32 16.92
CA GLN A 197 1.67 -39.82 17.08
C GLN A 197 1.77 -40.92 18.14
N LYS A 198 0.99 -40.85 19.23
CA LYS A 198 0.93 -41.89 20.24
C LYS A 198 0.28 -43.17 19.71
N GLU A 199 -0.82 -43.07 18.99
CA GLU A 199 -1.51 -44.22 18.38
C GLU A 199 -0.61 -44.95 17.36
N VAL A 200 0.16 -44.20 16.56
CA VAL A 200 1.12 -44.79 15.61
C VAL A 200 2.25 -45.50 16.32
N GLN A 201 2.73 -45.00 17.46
CA GLN A 201 3.77 -45.67 18.24
C GLN A 201 3.28 -46.94 18.96
N GLU A 202 2.05 -46.95 19.49
CA GLU A 202 1.43 -48.11 20.12
C GLU A 202 1.14 -49.22 19.10
N THR A 203 0.70 -48.91 17.90
CA THR A 203 0.46 -49.87 16.83
C THR A 203 1.78 -50.46 16.26
N ALA A 204 2.86 -49.68 16.27
CA ALA A 204 4.19 -50.16 15.86
C ALA A 204 4.83 -51.09 16.89
N SER A 205 4.51 -50.92 18.18
CA SER A 205 5.05 -51.74 19.29
C SER A 205 4.33 -53.05 19.49
N SER A 206 3.14 -53.27 18.91
CA SER A 206 2.30 -54.44 19.09
C SER A 206 2.45 -55.53 18.01
N LYS A 207 3.45 -55.47 17.13
CA LYS A 207 3.75 -56.58 16.21
C LYS A 207 4.43 -57.74 16.96
N PRO A 208 3.81 -58.93 17.05
CA PRO A 208 4.45 -60.07 17.69
C PRO A 208 5.64 -60.55 16.87
N ALA A 209 6.78 -60.78 17.56
CA ALA A 209 7.93 -61.41 16.98
C ALA A 209 7.52 -62.80 16.44
N ALA A 210 7.68 -63.03 15.14
CA ALA A 210 7.50 -64.30 14.54
C ALA A 210 8.60 -65.27 15.09
N VAL A 211 8.16 -66.26 15.85
CA VAL A 211 9.00 -67.34 16.29
C VAL A 211 9.29 -68.27 15.10
N HIS A 212 10.56 -68.48 14.79
CA HIS A 212 11.09 -69.57 13.97
C HIS A 212 11.53 -70.68 14.86
#